data_9d44a9aa5fca5cc18d08b7c7f8317ed8
#
_entry.id   9d44a9aa5fca5cc18d08b7c7f8317ed8
#
_cell.length_a   1.000
_cell.length_b   1.000
_cell.length_c   1.000
_cell.angle_alpha   90.00
_cell.angle_beta   90.00
_cell.angle_gamma   90.00
#
_symmetry.space_group_name_H-M   'P 1'
#
loop_
_entity.id
_entity.type
_entity.pdbx_description
1 polymer ?
#
loop_
_entity_poly.entity_id
_entity_poly.type
_entity_poly.pdbx_seq_one_letter_code
_entity_poly.pdbx_strand_id
1 'polypeptide(L)'
;MTDRQNSRRFLLLFLGVLSAFGPFIMDMYLPTLPAMADFFHTSSSMVQLGLTTSMIGLAAGQLIFGPLSDKCGRRPPLLLAMILFLLATVGCIFSHTISQFVTSRFLQGIAGAGGVVISRSIATDEYSGQQLAGMLAVIGGINGIATVIAPIGGGILAQITSWQGIFICLFFMGVVLLSGSLHLNESLPAKHRQTVSWQDLYHSFGEVLRNRRYVGYVLQYGFTMGILFVNISSAPFIMQQHYGLSPLSFSLCFGINAIAMVIFSAISIKLPTMERALYIGSRGMLSVSALLMVFLSLGCDFWIYELLIFALLSMIGMTFTASNTLAMECERRNAGIASALLGATGFAF
;
A
#
# COMPACT_ATOMS: atom_id res chain seq x y z
N MET A 1 24.58 -9.44 28.85
CA MET A 1 23.80 -8.33 28.27
C MET A 1 22.35 -8.69 28.47
N THR A 2 21.65 -7.96 29.32
CA THR A 2 20.25 -8.20 29.67
C THR A 2 19.41 -8.09 28.41
N ASP A 3 18.72 -9.17 28.07
CA ASP A 3 17.70 -9.26 27.01
C ASP A 3 16.54 -8.31 27.40
N ARG A 4 16.64 -7.05 27.02
CA ARG A 4 15.53 -6.10 27.18
C ARG A 4 14.47 -6.46 26.14
N GLN A 5 13.46 -7.20 26.57
CA GLN A 5 12.30 -7.46 25.73
C GLN A 5 11.59 -6.14 25.37
N ASN A 6 11.17 -6.04 24.13
CA ASN A 6 10.36 -4.91 23.68
C ASN A 6 9.02 -4.90 24.42
N SER A 7 8.59 -3.75 24.93
CA SER A 7 7.27 -3.65 25.58
C SER A 7 6.17 -3.95 24.57
N ARG A 8 5.19 -4.80 24.93
CA ARG A 8 4.04 -5.14 24.07
C ARG A 8 3.28 -3.92 23.57
N ARG A 9 3.11 -2.90 24.43
CA ARG A 9 2.42 -1.65 24.06
C ARG A 9 3.23 -0.87 23.02
N PHE A 10 4.55 -0.80 23.20
CA PHE A 10 5.45 -0.16 22.23
C PHE A 10 5.38 -0.87 20.89
N LEU A 11 5.51 -2.20 20.84
CA LEU A 11 5.43 -2.97 19.59
C LEU A 11 4.09 -2.77 18.91
N LEU A 12 2.97 -2.82 19.63
CA LEU A 12 1.63 -2.64 19.06
C LEU A 12 1.49 -1.29 18.32
N LEU A 13 1.88 -0.20 18.99
CA LEU A 13 1.81 1.14 18.41
C LEU A 13 2.84 1.34 17.30
N PHE A 14 4.09 0.95 17.56
CA PHE A 14 5.19 1.17 16.64
C PHE A 14 5.02 0.37 15.33
N LEU A 15 4.73 -0.94 15.42
CA LEU A 15 4.52 -1.78 14.24
C LEU A 15 3.24 -1.40 13.48
N GLY A 16 2.20 -0.97 14.20
CA GLY A 16 0.98 -0.45 13.59
C GLY A 16 1.24 0.81 12.76
N VAL A 17 1.92 1.81 13.34
CA VAL A 17 2.27 3.05 12.62
C VAL A 17 3.26 2.77 11.50
N LEU A 18 4.24 1.89 11.71
CA LEU A 18 5.22 1.50 10.71
C LEU A 18 4.56 0.80 9.51
N SER A 19 3.54 -0.02 9.74
CA SER A 19 2.76 -0.64 8.66
C SER A 19 1.88 0.39 7.94
N ALA A 20 1.26 1.31 8.67
CA ALA A 20 0.42 2.38 8.13
C ALA A 20 1.20 3.39 7.29
N PHE A 21 2.53 3.38 7.39
CA PHE A 21 3.41 4.29 6.66
C PHE A 21 3.26 4.17 5.14
N GLY A 22 2.96 2.95 4.63
CA GLY A 22 2.66 2.72 3.21
C GLY A 22 1.52 3.59 2.68
N PRO A 23 0.29 3.51 3.23
CA PRO A 23 -0.81 4.40 2.87
C PRO A 23 -0.50 5.88 2.99
N PHE A 24 0.20 6.31 4.05
CA PHE A 24 0.58 7.73 4.18
C PHE A 24 1.49 8.18 3.03
N ILE A 25 2.49 7.39 2.64
CA ILE A 25 3.37 7.70 1.52
C ILE A 25 2.60 7.77 0.20
N MET A 26 1.59 6.88 0.00
CA MET A 26 0.88 6.76 -1.26
C MET A 26 -0.30 7.72 -1.38
N ASP A 27 -1.10 7.85 -0.33
CA ASP A 27 -2.44 8.45 -0.46
C ASP A 27 -2.50 9.90 0.05
N MET A 28 -1.57 10.31 0.95
CA MET A 28 -1.64 11.62 1.58
C MET A 28 -1.45 12.79 0.61
N TYR A 29 -0.68 12.62 -0.46
CA TYR A 29 -0.42 13.69 -1.43
C TYR A 29 -1.37 13.69 -2.63
N LEU A 30 -2.24 12.68 -2.77
CA LEU A 30 -3.18 12.56 -3.90
C LEU A 30 -4.01 13.83 -4.14
N PRO A 31 -4.54 14.51 -3.10
CA PRO A 31 -5.31 15.74 -3.30
C PRO A 31 -4.54 16.88 -3.97
N THR A 32 -3.19 16.83 -3.95
CA THR A 32 -2.33 17.88 -4.52
C THR A 32 -1.81 17.57 -5.92
N LEU A 33 -2.12 16.39 -6.49
CA LEU A 33 -1.65 16.03 -7.83
C LEU A 33 -1.97 17.07 -8.91
N PRO A 34 -3.20 17.66 -8.96
CA PRO A 34 -3.48 18.73 -9.92
C PRO A 34 -2.60 19.96 -9.74
N ALA A 35 -2.43 20.44 -8.50
CA ALA A 35 -1.57 21.59 -8.21
C ALA A 35 -0.09 21.32 -8.51
N MET A 36 0.36 20.04 -8.40
CA MET A 36 1.72 19.65 -8.79
C MET A 36 1.92 19.69 -10.29
N ALA A 37 0.89 19.33 -11.10
CA ALA A 37 0.96 19.44 -12.55
C ALA A 37 1.17 20.90 -12.98
N ASP A 38 0.47 21.83 -12.34
CA ASP A 38 0.63 23.27 -12.55
C ASP A 38 2.01 23.76 -12.10
N PHE A 39 2.48 23.34 -10.90
CA PHE A 39 3.78 23.74 -10.36
C PHE A 39 4.96 23.30 -11.24
N PHE A 40 4.93 22.04 -11.73
CA PHE A 40 6.00 21.51 -12.59
C PHE A 40 5.81 21.86 -14.07
N HIS A 41 4.75 22.59 -14.44
CA HIS A 41 4.38 22.92 -15.82
C HIS A 41 4.38 21.69 -16.73
N THR A 42 3.71 20.64 -16.27
CA THR A 42 3.74 19.31 -16.93
C THR A 42 2.34 18.69 -17.03
N SER A 43 2.24 17.59 -17.78
CA SER A 43 0.97 16.87 -17.92
C SER A 43 0.59 16.10 -16.65
N SER A 44 -0.70 15.86 -16.45
CA SER A 44 -1.22 15.00 -15.38
C SER A 44 -0.56 13.62 -15.38
N SER A 45 -0.31 13.04 -16.55
CA SER A 45 0.34 11.75 -16.70
C SER A 45 1.77 11.74 -16.13
N MET A 46 2.52 12.83 -16.29
CA MET A 46 3.88 12.93 -15.75
C MET A 46 3.89 13.02 -14.22
N VAL A 47 2.90 13.69 -13.63
CA VAL A 47 2.77 13.74 -12.16
C VAL A 47 2.32 12.39 -11.60
N GLN A 48 1.43 11.69 -12.30
CA GLN A 48 1.00 10.32 -11.94
C GLN A 48 2.16 9.33 -11.96
N LEU A 49 3.21 9.54 -12.76
CA LEU A 49 4.44 8.74 -12.70
C LEU A 49 5.09 8.77 -11.31
N GLY A 50 4.93 9.84 -10.55
CA GLY A 50 5.39 9.90 -9.16
C GLY A 50 4.72 8.86 -8.26
N LEU A 51 3.43 8.55 -8.49
CA LEU A 51 2.71 7.46 -7.82
C LEU A 51 3.22 6.10 -8.32
N THR A 52 3.22 5.91 -9.62
CA THR A 52 3.65 4.65 -10.26
C THR A 52 5.08 4.26 -9.86
N THR A 53 6.04 5.19 -9.93
CA THR A 53 7.43 4.91 -9.56
C THR A 53 7.60 4.62 -8.07
N SER A 54 6.81 5.27 -7.21
CA SER A 54 6.79 4.96 -5.78
C SER A 54 6.26 3.55 -5.52
N MET A 55 5.25 3.09 -6.27
CA MET A 55 4.72 1.73 -6.18
C MET A 55 5.74 0.68 -6.68
N ILE A 56 6.38 0.94 -7.82
CA ILE A 56 7.48 0.10 -8.31
C ILE A 56 8.60 0.05 -7.27
N GLY A 57 8.94 1.19 -6.68
CA GLY A 57 9.90 1.28 -5.58
C GLY A 57 9.49 0.44 -4.38
N LEU A 58 8.21 0.50 -3.99
CA LEU A 58 7.66 -0.29 -2.88
C LEU A 58 7.75 -1.81 -3.17
N ALA A 59 7.41 -2.23 -4.38
CA ALA A 59 7.54 -3.63 -4.80
C ALA A 59 9.00 -4.10 -4.75
N ALA A 60 9.91 -3.34 -5.37
CA ALA A 60 11.35 -3.64 -5.37
C ALA A 60 11.92 -3.67 -3.96
N GLY A 61 11.55 -2.69 -3.14
CA GLY A 61 11.99 -2.59 -1.74
C GLY A 61 11.54 -3.77 -0.88
N GLN A 62 10.34 -4.31 -1.10
CA GLN A 62 9.88 -5.51 -0.39
C GLN A 62 10.78 -6.73 -0.70
N LEU A 63 11.17 -6.89 -1.97
CA LEU A 63 12.06 -7.97 -2.40
C LEU A 63 13.49 -7.80 -1.86
N ILE A 64 13.91 -6.58 -1.56
CA ILE A 64 15.24 -6.26 -1.01
C ILE A 64 15.24 -6.37 0.51
N PHE A 65 14.36 -5.64 1.19
CA PHE A 65 14.37 -5.52 2.66
C PHE A 65 13.88 -6.77 3.38
N GLY A 66 13.03 -7.59 2.76
CA GLY A 66 12.60 -8.87 3.31
C GLY A 66 13.81 -9.78 3.59
N PRO A 67 14.49 -10.29 2.56
CA PRO A 67 15.67 -11.15 2.72
C PRO A 67 16.84 -10.47 3.46
N LEU A 68 17.03 -9.16 3.28
CA LEU A 68 18.07 -8.42 3.98
C LEU A 68 17.83 -8.46 5.50
N SER A 69 16.56 -8.31 5.92
CA SER A 69 16.19 -8.35 7.34
C SER A 69 16.29 -9.76 7.94
N ASP A 70 16.10 -10.81 7.13
CA ASP A 70 16.29 -12.19 7.56
C ASP A 70 17.78 -12.55 7.75
N LYS A 71 18.67 -11.92 7.00
CA LYS A 71 20.13 -12.16 7.07
C LYS A 71 20.83 -11.29 8.12
N CYS A 72 20.50 -10.00 8.17
CA CYS A 72 21.22 -9.02 9.01
C CYS A 72 20.58 -8.79 10.38
N GLY A 73 19.37 -9.34 10.61
CA GLY A 73 18.50 -8.97 11.71
C GLY A 73 17.52 -7.86 11.30
N ARG A 74 16.51 -7.58 12.14
CA ARG A 74 15.42 -6.66 11.79
C ARG A 74 15.81 -5.19 11.91
N ARG A 75 16.53 -4.86 12.99
CA ARG A 75 16.84 -3.48 13.35
C ARG A 75 17.76 -2.77 12.36
N PRO A 76 18.92 -3.31 11.90
CA PRO A 76 19.83 -2.59 11.01
C PRO A 76 19.21 -2.24 9.65
N PRO A 77 18.51 -3.16 8.92
CA PRO A 77 17.84 -2.81 7.69
C PRO A 77 16.67 -1.83 7.88
N LEU A 78 15.96 -1.88 9.01
CA LEU A 78 14.92 -0.91 9.33
C LEU A 78 15.49 0.50 9.50
N LEU A 79 16.59 0.66 10.23
CA LEU A 79 17.28 1.95 10.37
C LEU A 79 17.75 2.48 9.02
N LEU A 80 18.34 1.63 8.18
CA LEU A 80 18.75 1.99 6.82
C LEU A 80 17.52 2.47 6.00
N ALA A 81 16.43 1.72 6.04
CA ALA A 81 15.20 2.09 5.34
C ALA A 81 14.67 3.45 5.79
N MET A 82 14.62 3.72 7.10
CA MET A 82 14.12 5.00 7.61
C MET A 82 15.03 6.17 7.24
N ILE A 83 16.37 5.98 7.26
CA ILE A 83 17.31 7.02 6.82
C ILE A 83 17.14 7.30 5.32
N LEU A 84 17.06 6.26 4.48
CA LEU A 84 16.85 6.40 3.05
C LEU A 84 15.49 7.09 2.76
N PHE A 85 14.46 6.78 3.55
CA PHE A 85 13.16 7.43 3.44
C PHE A 85 13.25 8.94 3.71
N LEU A 86 13.95 9.34 4.77
CA LEU A 86 14.13 10.76 5.10
C LEU A 86 14.90 11.49 3.98
N LEU A 87 15.98 10.91 3.48
CA LEU A 87 16.77 11.49 2.38
C LEU A 87 15.92 11.62 1.09
N ALA A 88 15.18 10.59 0.73
CA ALA A 88 14.31 10.62 -0.44
C ALA A 88 13.17 11.63 -0.27
N THR A 89 12.61 11.76 0.95
CA THR A 89 11.57 12.76 1.24
C THR A 89 12.10 14.19 1.13
N VAL A 90 13.33 14.44 1.59
CA VAL A 90 14.02 15.72 1.36
C VAL A 90 14.18 15.98 -0.14
N GLY A 91 14.56 14.95 -0.92
CA GLY A 91 14.60 15.03 -2.38
C GLY A 91 13.25 15.40 -3.01
N CYS A 92 12.14 14.86 -2.49
CA CYS A 92 10.80 15.27 -2.93
C CYS A 92 10.51 16.75 -2.62
N ILE A 93 10.81 17.20 -1.38
CA ILE A 93 10.51 18.59 -0.93
C ILE A 93 11.26 19.62 -1.79
N PHE A 94 12.52 19.35 -2.11
CA PHE A 94 13.38 20.28 -2.86
C PHE A 94 13.41 20.01 -4.37
N SER A 95 12.50 19.20 -4.91
CA SER A 95 12.43 18.97 -6.34
C SER A 95 11.89 20.21 -7.07
N HIS A 96 12.63 20.66 -8.09
CA HIS A 96 12.26 21.74 -8.99
C HIS A 96 11.78 21.22 -10.35
N THR A 97 12.05 19.97 -10.67
CA THR A 97 11.63 19.33 -11.92
C THR A 97 10.88 18.05 -11.62
N ILE A 98 9.96 17.69 -12.53
CA ILE A 98 9.19 16.46 -12.41
C ILE A 98 10.08 15.21 -12.37
N SER A 99 11.20 15.20 -13.11
CA SER A 99 12.15 14.08 -13.10
C SER A 99 12.82 13.88 -11.75
N GLN A 100 13.21 14.98 -11.07
CA GLN A 100 13.76 14.92 -9.71
C GLN A 100 12.73 14.36 -8.73
N PHE A 101 11.48 14.84 -8.82
CA PHE A 101 10.39 14.36 -8.00
C PHE A 101 10.13 12.86 -8.20
N VAL A 102 9.97 12.41 -9.45
CA VAL A 102 9.71 11.01 -9.81
C VAL A 102 10.82 10.09 -9.32
N THR A 103 12.09 10.50 -9.48
CA THR A 103 13.25 9.73 -8.99
C THR A 103 13.24 9.64 -7.45
N SER A 104 12.98 10.76 -6.77
CA SER A 104 12.88 10.80 -5.31
C SER A 104 11.72 9.94 -4.80
N ARG A 105 10.58 9.92 -5.50
CA ARG A 105 9.44 9.05 -5.20
C ARG A 105 9.77 7.57 -5.33
N PHE A 106 10.52 7.17 -6.36
CA PHE A 106 11.00 5.80 -6.50
C PHE A 106 11.85 5.37 -5.29
N LEU A 107 12.83 6.20 -4.90
CA LEU A 107 13.68 5.92 -3.74
C LEU A 107 12.89 5.91 -2.43
N GLN A 108 11.91 6.83 -2.29
CA GLN A 108 11.01 6.88 -1.14
C GLN A 108 10.14 5.61 -1.04
N GLY A 109 9.68 5.08 -2.18
CA GLY A 109 8.95 3.81 -2.24
C GLY A 109 9.81 2.63 -1.79
N ILE A 110 11.04 2.50 -2.31
CA ILE A 110 11.99 1.46 -1.88
C ILE A 110 12.18 1.51 -0.36
N ALA A 111 12.43 2.69 0.17
CA ALA A 111 12.68 2.88 1.59
C ALA A 111 11.43 2.58 2.46
N GLY A 112 10.25 3.06 2.03
CA GLY A 112 8.98 2.80 2.71
C GLY A 112 8.64 1.32 2.83
N ALA A 113 9.01 0.53 1.81
CA ALA A 113 8.83 -0.92 1.82
C ALA A 113 9.52 -1.61 3.00
N GLY A 114 10.71 -1.11 3.40
CA GLY A 114 11.43 -1.64 4.56
C GLY A 114 10.60 -1.57 5.84
N GLY A 115 9.93 -0.45 6.08
CA GLY A 115 9.02 -0.31 7.22
C GLY A 115 7.87 -1.32 7.19
N VAL A 116 7.17 -1.41 6.04
CA VAL A 116 6.00 -2.29 5.87
C VAL A 116 6.36 -3.77 6.04
N VAL A 117 7.45 -4.23 5.42
CA VAL A 117 7.86 -5.65 5.49
C VAL A 117 8.38 -6.00 6.87
N ILE A 118 9.30 -5.19 7.40
CA ILE A 118 9.97 -5.50 8.66
C ILE A 118 8.99 -5.42 9.84
N SER A 119 7.95 -4.57 9.77
CA SER A 119 6.90 -4.54 10.81
C SER A 119 6.21 -5.89 10.99
N ARG A 120 5.86 -6.55 9.89
CA ARG A 120 5.24 -7.89 9.91
C ARG A 120 6.22 -8.95 10.38
N SER A 121 7.48 -8.86 9.93
CA SER A 121 8.52 -9.81 10.33
C SER A 121 8.78 -9.74 11.85
N ILE A 122 8.87 -8.55 12.44
CA ILE A 122 9.02 -8.38 13.90
C ILE A 122 7.81 -8.99 14.63
N ALA A 123 6.59 -8.79 14.12
CA ALA A 123 5.41 -9.38 14.73
C ALA A 123 5.48 -10.93 14.73
N THR A 124 5.99 -11.54 13.65
CA THR A 124 6.14 -13.01 13.57
C THR A 124 7.31 -13.54 14.41
N ASP A 125 8.34 -12.74 14.66
CA ASP A 125 9.46 -13.11 15.52
C ASP A 125 9.09 -13.11 17.02
N GLU A 126 8.26 -12.13 17.44
CA GLU A 126 7.92 -11.88 18.85
C GLU A 126 6.66 -12.63 19.31
N TYR A 127 5.77 -13.01 18.39
CA TYR A 127 4.47 -13.60 18.70
C TYR A 127 4.21 -14.87 17.89
N SER A 128 3.40 -15.80 18.45
CA SER A 128 2.98 -17.02 17.79
C SER A 128 1.49 -17.32 18.04
N GLY A 129 0.91 -18.20 17.23
CA GLY A 129 -0.45 -18.65 17.39
C GLY A 129 -1.49 -17.53 17.47
N GLN A 130 -2.37 -17.56 18.46
CA GLN A 130 -3.46 -16.59 18.62
C GLN A 130 -2.96 -15.16 18.92
N GLN A 131 -1.83 -15.03 19.59
CA GLN A 131 -1.25 -13.71 19.89
C GLN A 131 -0.71 -13.04 18.60
N LEU A 132 -0.09 -13.80 17.72
CA LEU A 132 0.34 -13.32 16.41
C LEU A 132 -0.87 -12.90 15.56
N ALA A 133 -1.92 -13.73 15.51
CA ALA A 133 -3.14 -13.40 14.79
C ALA A 133 -3.76 -12.07 15.30
N GLY A 134 -3.82 -11.88 16.61
CA GLY A 134 -4.28 -10.63 17.23
C GLY A 134 -3.41 -9.44 16.86
N MET A 135 -2.08 -9.58 16.88
CA MET A 135 -1.13 -8.52 16.51
C MET A 135 -1.29 -8.13 15.03
N LEU A 136 -1.34 -9.12 14.14
CA LEU A 136 -1.52 -8.87 12.71
C LEU A 136 -2.88 -8.25 12.37
N ALA A 137 -3.95 -8.63 13.11
CA ALA A 137 -5.27 -8.01 12.97
C ALA A 137 -5.25 -6.52 13.37
N VAL A 138 -4.55 -6.17 14.45
CA VAL A 138 -4.38 -4.76 14.86
C VAL A 138 -3.55 -3.99 13.83
N ILE A 139 -2.43 -4.55 13.37
CA ILE A 139 -1.58 -3.94 12.32
C ILE A 139 -2.41 -3.70 11.06
N GLY A 140 -3.20 -4.69 10.62
CA GLY A 140 -4.08 -4.57 9.46
C GLY A 140 -5.18 -3.54 9.66
N GLY A 141 -5.78 -3.48 10.86
CA GLY A 141 -6.78 -2.47 11.23
C GLY A 141 -6.22 -1.04 11.18
N ILE A 142 -5.04 -0.83 11.74
CA ILE A 142 -4.35 0.48 11.70
C ILE A 142 -4.03 0.86 10.25
N ASN A 143 -3.55 -0.09 9.44
CA ASN A 143 -3.29 0.15 8.02
C ASN A 143 -4.56 0.52 7.25
N GLY A 144 -5.69 -0.17 7.50
CA GLY A 144 -6.98 0.16 6.90
C GLY A 144 -7.49 1.55 7.29
N ILE A 145 -7.35 1.93 8.56
CA ILE A 145 -7.70 3.28 9.04
C ILE A 145 -6.79 4.34 8.39
N ALA A 146 -5.50 4.04 8.25
CA ALA A 146 -4.55 4.94 7.63
C ALA A 146 -4.90 5.26 6.17
N THR A 147 -5.41 4.29 5.39
CA THR A 147 -5.86 4.48 4.00
C THR A 147 -7.01 5.51 3.91
N VAL A 148 -7.85 5.61 4.94
CA VAL A 148 -8.92 6.62 5.02
C VAL A 148 -8.38 7.97 5.52
N ILE A 149 -7.56 7.95 6.57
CA ILE A 149 -7.06 9.18 7.22
C ILE A 149 -6.01 9.90 6.36
N ALA A 150 -5.15 9.17 5.64
CA ALA A 150 -4.06 9.77 4.89
C ALA A 150 -4.55 10.78 3.83
N PRO A 151 -5.48 10.46 2.91
CA PRO A 151 -5.97 11.43 1.93
C PRO A 151 -6.77 12.58 2.59
N ILE A 152 -7.52 12.31 3.67
CA ILE A 152 -8.25 13.36 4.40
C ILE A 152 -7.27 14.35 5.04
N GLY A 153 -6.24 13.84 5.71
CA GLY A 153 -5.16 14.68 6.25
C GLY A 153 -4.43 15.46 5.17
N GLY A 154 -4.18 14.81 4.03
CA GLY A 154 -3.63 15.44 2.84
C GLY A 154 -4.51 16.56 2.29
N GLY A 155 -5.82 16.33 2.19
CA GLY A 155 -6.79 17.33 1.75
C GLY A 155 -6.89 18.55 2.67
N ILE A 156 -6.80 18.34 3.99
CA ILE A 156 -6.75 19.44 4.98
C ILE A 156 -5.44 20.22 4.82
N LEU A 157 -4.30 19.53 4.75
CA LEU A 157 -2.99 20.18 4.56
C LEU A 157 -2.92 20.96 3.24
N ALA A 158 -3.51 20.44 2.17
CA ALA A 158 -3.53 21.09 0.87
C ALA A 158 -4.29 22.44 0.87
N GLN A 159 -5.17 22.69 1.85
CA GLN A 159 -5.85 23.98 1.99
C GLN A 159 -4.99 25.06 2.67
N ILE A 160 -4.06 24.64 3.54
CA ILE A 160 -3.28 25.57 4.39
C ILE A 160 -1.81 25.62 3.99
N THR A 161 -1.34 24.65 3.19
CA THR A 161 0.05 24.59 2.72
C THR A 161 0.10 24.25 1.22
N SER A 162 1.30 24.39 0.63
CA SER A 162 1.57 23.85 -0.70
C SER A 162 1.75 22.33 -0.66
N TRP A 163 1.87 21.68 -1.82
CA TRP A 163 2.12 20.25 -1.92
C TRP A 163 3.39 19.78 -1.16
N GLN A 164 4.42 20.65 -1.06
CA GLN A 164 5.62 20.39 -0.28
C GLN A 164 5.32 20.21 1.22
N GLY A 165 4.31 20.91 1.75
CA GLY A 165 3.90 20.78 3.14
C GLY A 165 3.49 19.36 3.54
N ILE A 166 2.92 18.61 2.59
CA ILE A 166 2.58 17.20 2.81
C ILE A 166 3.85 16.37 2.96
N PHE A 167 4.87 16.59 2.14
CA PHE A 167 6.16 15.89 2.25
C PHE A 167 6.92 16.30 3.51
N ILE A 168 6.78 17.54 3.97
CA ILE A 168 7.31 17.97 5.28
C ILE A 168 6.64 17.21 6.41
N CYS A 169 5.32 17.03 6.37
CA CYS A 169 4.60 16.21 7.35
C CYS A 169 5.10 14.75 7.32
N LEU A 170 5.24 14.15 6.13
CA LEU A 170 5.81 12.82 5.95
C LEU A 170 7.25 12.72 6.48
N PHE A 171 8.05 13.76 6.32
CA PHE A 171 9.41 13.82 6.87
C PHE A 171 9.38 13.72 8.40
N PHE A 172 8.55 14.51 9.07
CA PHE A 172 8.42 14.44 10.53
C PHE A 172 7.89 13.08 11.01
N MET A 173 6.93 12.47 10.29
CA MET A 173 6.50 11.10 10.57
C MET A 173 7.68 10.12 10.45
N GLY A 174 8.51 10.27 9.42
CA GLY A 174 9.73 9.47 9.23
C GLY A 174 10.72 9.64 10.37
N VAL A 175 10.92 10.86 10.89
CA VAL A 175 11.78 11.14 12.05
C VAL A 175 11.26 10.43 13.30
N VAL A 176 9.96 10.45 13.55
CA VAL A 176 9.33 9.73 14.67
C VAL A 176 9.56 8.22 14.53
N LEU A 177 9.38 7.66 13.33
CA LEU A 177 9.61 6.25 13.06
C LEU A 177 11.09 5.86 13.17
N LEU A 178 12.01 6.71 12.71
CA LEU A 178 13.45 6.50 12.90
C LEU A 178 13.79 6.49 14.39
N SER A 179 13.26 7.43 15.16
CA SER A 179 13.45 7.47 16.61
C SER A 179 12.92 6.21 17.29
N GLY A 180 11.72 5.74 16.91
CA GLY A 180 11.18 4.46 17.39
C GLY A 180 12.07 3.27 17.01
N SER A 181 12.62 3.27 15.81
CA SER A 181 13.54 2.22 15.32
C SER A 181 14.86 2.19 16.11
N LEU A 182 15.33 3.33 16.61
CA LEU A 182 16.51 3.42 17.47
C LEU A 182 16.27 2.78 18.84
N HIS A 183 15.05 2.86 19.36
CA HIS A 183 14.65 2.27 20.64
C HIS A 183 14.24 0.79 20.53
N LEU A 184 14.03 0.30 19.29
CA LEU A 184 13.69 -1.09 19.04
C LEU A 184 14.87 -2.00 19.41
N ASN A 185 14.62 -3.02 20.23
CA ASN A 185 15.57 -4.11 20.45
C ASN A 185 15.46 -5.12 19.29
N GLU A 186 16.58 -5.77 18.94
CA GLU A 186 16.61 -6.78 17.89
C GLU A 186 15.69 -7.97 18.22
N SER A 187 14.76 -8.30 17.31
CA SER A 187 13.81 -9.41 17.49
C SER A 187 14.31 -10.73 16.90
N LEU A 188 15.29 -10.68 15.96
CA LEU A 188 15.82 -11.86 15.32
C LEU A 188 17.23 -12.19 15.85
N PRO A 189 17.38 -13.14 16.80
CA PRO A 189 18.68 -13.55 17.32
C PRO A 189 19.60 -14.08 16.22
N ALA A 190 20.91 -13.86 16.35
CA ALA A 190 21.89 -14.26 15.34
C ALA A 190 21.83 -15.75 14.97
N LYS A 191 21.39 -16.60 15.90
CA LYS A 191 21.23 -18.06 15.69
C LYS A 191 20.08 -18.43 14.73
N HIS A 192 19.09 -17.57 14.56
CA HIS A 192 17.92 -17.79 13.73
C HIS A 192 17.96 -17.06 12.40
N ARG A 193 19.05 -16.32 12.13
CA ARG A 193 19.24 -15.61 10.86
C ARG A 193 19.42 -16.61 9.71
N GLN A 194 18.70 -16.37 8.64
CA GLN A 194 18.73 -17.27 7.48
C GLN A 194 20.05 -17.21 6.73
N THR A 195 20.56 -18.37 6.37
CA THR A 195 21.73 -18.53 5.47
C THR A 195 21.33 -18.99 4.07
N VAL A 196 20.02 -18.86 3.73
CA VAL A 196 19.47 -19.35 2.45
C VAL A 196 20.16 -18.65 1.28
N SER A 197 20.57 -19.46 0.29
CA SER A 197 21.15 -18.95 -0.97
C SER A 197 20.07 -18.25 -1.80
N TRP A 198 20.44 -17.22 -2.54
CA TRP A 198 19.55 -16.57 -3.51
C TRP A 198 19.04 -17.56 -4.57
N GLN A 199 19.84 -18.57 -4.93
CA GLN A 199 19.48 -19.61 -5.90
C GLN A 199 18.31 -20.49 -5.40
N ASP A 200 18.32 -20.88 -4.13
CA ASP A 200 17.27 -21.69 -3.54
C ASP A 200 15.95 -20.91 -3.45
N LEU A 201 16.03 -19.61 -3.20
CA LEU A 201 14.89 -18.71 -3.20
C LEU A 201 14.25 -18.62 -4.60
N TYR A 202 15.05 -18.45 -5.66
CA TYR A 202 14.54 -18.40 -7.04
C TYR A 202 13.92 -19.74 -7.48
N HIS A 203 14.47 -20.87 -7.05
CA HIS A 203 13.90 -22.17 -7.34
C HIS A 203 12.51 -22.34 -6.71
N SER A 204 12.36 -21.90 -5.47
CA SER A 204 11.09 -21.94 -4.76
C SER A 204 10.01 -21.03 -5.37
N PHE A 205 10.38 -19.87 -5.94
CA PHE A 205 9.46 -19.05 -6.73
C PHE A 205 8.95 -19.80 -7.97
N GLY A 206 9.86 -20.54 -8.66
CA GLY A 206 9.51 -21.35 -9.82
C GLY A 206 8.51 -22.47 -9.50
N GLU A 207 8.61 -23.11 -8.33
CA GLU A 207 7.66 -24.12 -7.89
C GLU A 207 6.26 -23.57 -7.68
N VAL A 208 6.13 -22.44 -7.00
CA VAL A 208 4.84 -21.78 -6.73
C VAL A 208 4.17 -21.33 -8.03
N LEU A 209 4.94 -20.79 -8.98
CA LEU A 209 4.45 -20.35 -10.30
C LEU A 209 4.01 -21.52 -11.22
N ARG A 210 4.35 -22.76 -10.92
CA ARG A 210 3.83 -23.96 -11.64
C ARG A 210 2.39 -24.27 -11.28
N ASN A 211 1.90 -23.81 -10.14
CA ASN A 211 0.50 -24.01 -9.74
C ASN A 211 -0.43 -23.08 -10.53
N ARG A 212 -1.07 -23.61 -11.57
CA ARG A 212 -1.96 -22.84 -12.46
C ARG A 212 -3.13 -22.17 -11.74
N ARG A 213 -3.67 -22.81 -10.68
CA ARG A 213 -4.77 -22.23 -9.90
C ARG A 213 -4.29 -20.99 -9.12
N TYR A 214 -3.14 -21.12 -8.47
CA TYR A 214 -2.49 -20.03 -7.77
C TYR A 214 -2.24 -18.84 -8.73
N VAL A 215 -1.62 -19.10 -9.88
CA VAL A 215 -1.33 -18.06 -10.88
C VAL A 215 -2.61 -17.38 -11.36
N GLY A 216 -3.71 -18.14 -11.59
CA GLY A 216 -5.00 -17.56 -11.97
C GLY A 216 -5.55 -16.59 -10.91
N TYR A 217 -5.49 -16.93 -9.63
CA TYR A 217 -5.95 -16.03 -8.55
C TYR A 217 -5.02 -14.84 -8.36
N VAL A 218 -3.71 -15.01 -8.53
CA VAL A 218 -2.73 -13.92 -8.45
C VAL A 218 -2.90 -12.93 -9.60
N LEU A 219 -3.15 -13.40 -10.82
CA LEU A 219 -3.46 -12.52 -11.95
C LEU A 219 -4.77 -11.75 -11.73
N GLN A 220 -5.82 -12.44 -11.23
CA GLN A 220 -7.08 -11.76 -10.87
C GLN A 220 -6.86 -10.68 -9.82
N TYR A 221 -6.04 -10.97 -8.81
CA TYR A 221 -5.63 -10.00 -7.79
C TYR A 221 -4.88 -8.81 -8.42
N GLY A 222 -3.92 -9.07 -9.30
CA GLY A 222 -3.16 -8.04 -10.02
C GLY A 222 -4.05 -7.12 -10.84
N PHE A 223 -4.97 -7.68 -11.66
CA PHE A 223 -5.95 -6.87 -12.41
C PHE A 223 -6.85 -6.04 -11.50
N THR A 224 -7.29 -6.60 -10.37
CA THR A 224 -8.09 -5.87 -9.39
C THR A 224 -7.32 -4.68 -8.81
N MET A 225 -6.04 -4.90 -8.49
CA MET A 225 -5.14 -3.83 -8.04
C MET A 225 -4.88 -2.78 -9.12
N GLY A 226 -4.68 -3.21 -10.37
CA GLY A 226 -4.52 -2.30 -11.50
C GLY A 226 -5.70 -1.36 -11.65
N ILE A 227 -6.95 -1.86 -11.59
CA ILE A 227 -8.15 -1.02 -11.65
C ILE A 227 -8.22 -0.05 -10.45
N LEU A 228 -7.89 -0.51 -9.24
CA LEU A 228 -7.81 0.33 -8.06
C LEU A 228 -6.81 1.47 -8.24
N PHE A 229 -5.60 1.18 -8.72
CA PHE A 229 -4.57 2.19 -8.89
C PHE A 229 -4.83 3.15 -10.05
N VAL A 230 -5.47 2.69 -11.12
CA VAL A 230 -5.99 3.60 -12.17
C VAL A 230 -6.98 4.59 -11.58
N ASN A 231 -7.92 4.12 -10.73
CA ASN A 231 -8.84 5.02 -10.05
C ASN A 231 -8.09 5.97 -9.10
N ILE A 232 -7.18 5.49 -8.26
CA ILE A 232 -6.40 6.30 -7.31
C ILE A 232 -5.64 7.42 -8.05
N SER A 233 -5.03 7.12 -9.19
CA SER A 233 -4.22 8.09 -9.94
C SER A 233 -5.05 9.08 -10.74
N SER A 234 -6.23 8.69 -11.24
CA SER A 234 -7.08 9.53 -12.10
C SER A 234 -8.11 10.34 -11.32
N ALA A 235 -8.62 9.82 -10.20
CA ALA A 235 -9.69 10.45 -9.43
C ALA A 235 -9.40 11.90 -9.00
N PRO A 236 -8.19 12.28 -8.54
CA PRO A 236 -7.88 13.67 -8.18
C PRO A 236 -8.08 14.64 -9.35
N PHE A 237 -7.69 14.24 -10.56
CA PHE A 237 -7.86 15.07 -11.76
C PHE A 237 -9.31 15.13 -12.21
N ILE A 238 -10.01 14.00 -12.24
CA ILE A 238 -11.43 13.95 -12.63
C ILE A 238 -12.27 14.78 -11.64
N MET A 239 -12.12 14.54 -10.34
CA MET A 239 -12.95 15.20 -9.33
C MET A 239 -12.62 16.68 -9.18
N GLN A 240 -11.35 17.07 -9.23
CA GLN A 240 -10.96 18.45 -8.99
C GLN A 240 -10.96 19.30 -10.27
N GLN A 241 -10.41 18.82 -11.40
CA GLN A 241 -10.31 19.60 -12.63
C GLN A 241 -11.58 19.53 -13.49
N HIS A 242 -12.22 18.33 -13.59
CA HIS A 242 -13.42 18.19 -14.41
C HIS A 242 -14.70 18.60 -13.66
N TYR A 243 -14.87 18.13 -12.42
CA TYR A 243 -16.04 18.45 -11.60
C TYR A 243 -15.86 19.64 -10.64
N GLY A 244 -14.67 20.22 -10.55
CA GLY A 244 -14.40 21.44 -9.76
C GLY A 244 -14.41 21.25 -8.23
N LEU A 245 -14.22 20.03 -7.73
CA LEU A 245 -14.19 19.77 -6.29
C LEU A 245 -12.93 20.36 -5.65
N SER A 246 -13.07 20.82 -4.40
CA SER A 246 -11.90 21.18 -3.59
C SER A 246 -11.07 19.94 -3.21
N PRO A 247 -9.77 20.10 -2.90
CA PRO A 247 -8.92 19.00 -2.42
C PRO A 247 -9.50 18.28 -1.20
N LEU A 248 -10.17 19.00 -0.30
CA LEU A 248 -10.82 18.40 0.86
C LEU A 248 -12.06 17.60 0.46
N SER A 249 -12.92 18.14 -0.41
CA SER A 249 -14.12 17.42 -0.89
C SER A 249 -13.74 16.13 -1.62
N PHE A 250 -12.70 16.17 -2.47
CA PHE A 250 -12.12 14.98 -3.08
C PHE A 250 -11.70 13.96 -2.01
N SER A 251 -10.97 14.40 -0.98
CA SER A 251 -10.46 13.51 0.07
C SER A 251 -11.56 12.86 0.89
N LEU A 252 -12.67 13.58 1.14
CA LEU A 252 -13.85 13.02 1.84
C LEU A 252 -14.54 11.93 1.00
N CYS A 253 -14.77 12.17 -0.30
CA CYS A 253 -15.31 11.18 -1.22
C CYS A 253 -14.39 9.95 -1.28
N PHE A 254 -13.08 10.16 -1.42
CA PHE A 254 -12.09 9.07 -1.41
C PHE A 254 -12.15 8.26 -0.12
N GLY A 255 -12.28 8.91 1.04
CA GLY A 255 -12.43 8.26 2.34
C GLY A 255 -13.71 7.41 2.43
N ILE A 256 -14.86 7.94 1.95
CA ILE A 256 -16.13 7.21 1.89
C ILE A 256 -15.99 5.96 1.02
N ASN A 257 -15.35 6.10 -0.12
CA ASN A 257 -15.10 5.01 -1.07
C ASN A 257 -14.17 3.93 -0.47
N ALA A 258 -13.15 4.33 0.29
CA ALA A 258 -12.28 3.40 1.00
C ALA A 258 -13.05 2.61 2.08
N ILE A 259 -13.96 3.26 2.81
CA ILE A 259 -14.85 2.59 3.78
C ILE A 259 -15.74 1.57 3.07
N ALA A 260 -16.33 1.91 1.92
CA ALA A 260 -17.12 0.97 1.13
C ALA A 260 -16.32 -0.28 0.76
N MET A 261 -15.09 -0.11 0.29
CA MET A 261 -14.18 -1.22 -0.03
C MET A 261 -13.97 -2.14 1.19
N VAL A 262 -13.75 -1.59 2.38
CA VAL A 262 -13.59 -2.37 3.63
C VAL A 262 -14.87 -3.11 3.99
N ILE A 263 -16.03 -2.46 3.91
CA ILE A 263 -17.33 -3.08 4.22
C ILE A 263 -17.59 -4.27 3.28
N PHE A 264 -17.41 -4.09 1.98
CA PHE A 264 -17.66 -5.16 1.01
C PHE A 264 -16.61 -6.26 1.05
N SER A 265 -15.38 -5.95 1.44
CA SER A 265 -14.37 -6.94 1.83
C SER A 265 -14.86 -7.80 2.99
N ALA A 266 -15.44 -7.22 4.04
CA ALA A 266 -16.00 -7.95 5.17
C ALA A 266 -17.27 -8.75 4.79
N ILE A 267 -18.10 -8.24 3.89
CA ILE A 267 -19.28 -8.95 3.35
C ILE A 267 -18.84 -10.19 2.57
N SER A 268 -17.75 -10.13 1.82
CA SER A 268 -17.26 -11.27 1.03
C SER A 268 -16.98 -12.50 1.88
N ILE A 269 -16.51 -12.32 3.12
CA ILE A 269 -16.22 -13.40 4.08
C ILE A 269 -17.52 -14.10 4.55
N LYS A 270 -18.66 -13.40 4.51
CA LYS A 270 -19.96 -13.95 4.91
C LYS A 270 -20.66 -14.73 3.79
N LEU A 271 -20.14 -14.69 2.57
CA LEU A 271 -20.68 -15.46 1.47
C LEU A 271 -20.37 -16.97 1.64
N PRO A 272 -21.18 -17.87 1.05
CA PRO A 272 -21.02 -19.31 1.23
C PRO A 272 -19.64 -19.86 0.83
N THR A 273 -19.04 -19.29 -0.20
CA THR A 273 -17.67 -19.66 -0.65
C THR A 273 -16.93 -18.43 -1.17
N MET A 274 -15.59 -18.46 -1.11
CA MET A 274 -14.74 -17.40 -1.64
C MET A 274 -14.78 -17.34 -3.17
N GLU A 275 -14.99 -18.47 -3.86
CA GLU A 275 -15.19 -18.50 -5.31
C GLU A 275 -16.45 -17.75 -5.73
N ARG A 276 -17.54 -17.85 -4.93
CA ARG A 276 -18.76 -17.11 -5.18
C ARG A 276 -18.56 -15.60 -4.98
N ALA A 277 -17.82 -15.21 -3.93
CA ALA A 277 -17.42 -13.83 -3.72
C ALA A 277 -16.59 -13.29 -4.89
N LEU A 278 -15.61 -14.06 -5.36
CA LEU A 278 -14.77 -13.71 -6.50
C LEU A 278 -15.60 -13.55 -7.78
N TYR A 279 -16.54 -14.47 -8.03
CA TYR A 279 -17.42 -14.43 -9.20
C TYR A 279 -18.33 -13.19 -9.21
N ILE A 280 -19.00 -12.88 -8.09
CA ILE A 280 -19.88 -11.70 -7.94
C ILE A 280 -19.04 -10.42 -8.08
N GLY A 281 -17.93 -10.33 -7.36
CA GLY A 281 -17.05 -9.16 -7.39
C GLY A 281 -16.47 -8.88 -8.78
N SER A 282 -15.95 -9.90 -9.46
CA SER A 282 -15.36 -9.74 -10.80
C SER A 282 -16.41 -9.33 -11.86
N ARG A 283 -17.59 -9.94 -11.83
CA ARG A 283 -18.68 -9.53 -12.75
C ARG A 283 -19.21 -8.14 -12.45
N GLY A 284 -19.40 -7.84 -11.15
CA GLY A 284 -19.81 -6.50 -10.71
C GLY A 284 -18.80 -5.44 -11.15
N MET A 285 -17.50 -5.71 -10.95
CA MET A 285 -16.42 -4.83 -11.37
C MET A 285 -16.43 -4.58 -12.89
N LEU A 286 -16.59 -5.64 -13.71
CA LEU A 286 -16.70 -5.51 -15.16
C LEU A 286 -17.92 -4.69 -15.59
N SER A 287 -19.10 -4.98 -15.01
CA SER A 287 -20.34 -4.30 -15.35
C SER A 287 -20.30 -2.83 -14.96
N VAL A 288 -19.82 -2.51 -13.76
CA VAL A 288 -19.72 -1.12 -13.28
C VAL A 288 -18.67 -0.34 -14.07
N SER A 289 -17.54 -0.96 -14.42
CA SER A 289 -16.52 -0.31 -15.27
C SER A 289 -17.08 0.02 -16.66
N ALA A 290 -17.88 -0.89 -17.26
CA ALA A 290 -18.54 -0.64 -18.53
C ALA A 290 -19.56 0.51 -18.42
N LEU A 291 -20.36 0.54 -17.37
CA LEU A 291 -21.30 1.66 -17.10
C LEU A 291 -20.55 2.98 -16.90
N LEU A 292 -19.47 2.96 -16.13
CA LEU A 292 -18.65 4.15 -15.89
C LEU A 292 -18.08 4.71 -17.20
N MET A 293 -17.60 3.85 -18.09
CA MET A 293 -17.12 4.26 -19.40
C MET A 293 -18.23 4.94 -20.23
N VAL A 294 -19.43 4.36 -20.26
CA VAL A 294 -20.57 4.94 -20.99
C VAL A 294 -20.99 6.27 -20.39
N PHE A 295 -21.21 6.34 -19.08
CA PHE A 295 -21.69 7.57 -18.44
C PHE A 295 -20.67 8.71 -18.51
N LEU A 296 -19.37 8.41 -18.35
CA LEU A 296 -18.31 9.41 -18.53
C LEU A 296 -18.26 9.93 -19.97
N SER A 297 -18.42 9.06 -20.96
CA SER A 297 -18.43 9.49 -22.36
C SER A 297 -19.66 10.35 -22.72
N LEU A 298 -20.76 10.20 -22.00
CA LEU A 298 -21.97 11.00 -22.15
C LEU A 298 -21.96 12.31 -21.33
N GLY A 299 -20.90 12.54 -20.52
CA GLY A 299 -20.78 13.75 -19.68
C GLY A 299 -21.73 13.72 -18.47
N CYS A 300 -21.70 12.65 -17.68
CA CYS A 300 -22.56 12.51 -16.51
C CYS A 300 -22.24 13.51 -15.40
N ASP A 301 -23.25 13.78 -14.56
CA ASP A 301 -23.08 14.57 -13.33
C ASP A 301 -22.17 13.90 -12.31
N PHE A 302 -21.56 14.70 -11.43
CA PHE A 302 -20.68 14.23 -10.37
C PHE A 302 -21.28 13.12 -9.51
N TRP A 303 -22.56 13.22 -9.13
CA TRP A 303 -23.20 12.22 -8.27
C TRP A 303 -23.38 10.85 -8.93
N ILE A 304 -23.59 10.82 -10.25
CA ILE A 304 -23.64 9.56 -11.02
C ILE A 304 -22.22 8.96 -11.07
N TYR A 305 -21.20 9.77 -11.35
CA TYR A 305 -19.81 9.35 -11.33
C TYR A 305 -19.45 8.76 -9.96
N GLU A 306 -19.73 9.48 -8.87
CA GLU A 306 -19.37 9.05 -7.50
C GLU A 306 -20.10 7.77 -7.10
N LEU A 307 -21.39 7.61 -7.45
CA LEU A 307 -22.13 6.39 -7.20
C LEU A 307 -21.52 5.18 -7.93
N LEU A 308 -21.07 5.37 -9.16
CA LEU A 308 -20.44 4.31 -9.95
C LEU A 308 -19.04 3.97 -9.38
N ILE A 309 -18.26 4.96 -8.95
CA ILE A 309 -16.98 4.73 -8.28
C ILE A 309 -17.18 4.01 -6.96
N PHE A 310 -18.15 4.42 -6.14
CA PHE A 310 -18.51 3.74 -4.90
C PHE A 310 -18.87 2.26 -5.15
N ALA A 311 -19.69 1.98 -6.17
CA ALA A 311 -20.05 0.63 -6.55
C ALA A 311 -18.82 -0.17 -7.06
N LEU A 312 -17.95 0.46 -7.87
CA LEU A 312 -16.72 -0.15 -8.37
C LEU A 312 -15.79 -0.56 -7.24
N LEU A 313 -15.52 0.36 -6.30
CA LEU A 313 -14.62 0.12 -5.17
C LEU A 313 -15.20 -0.91 -4.19
N SER A 314 -16.54 -0.97 -4.04
CA SER A 314 -17.21 -2.04 -3.32
C SER A 314 -16.93 -3.42 -3.94
N MET A 315 -17.01 -3.55 -5.27
CA MET A 315 -16.71 -4.80 -5.98
C MET A 315 -15.22 -5.13 -5.93
N ILE A 316 -14.35 -4.12 -5.99
CA ILE A 316 -12.90 -4.28 -5.80
C ILE A 316 -12.61 -4.85 -4.41
N GLY A 317 -13.21 -4.32 -3.33
CA GLY A 317 -13.01 -4.83 -1.98
C GLY A 317 -13.38 -6.31 -1.83
N MET A 318 -14.49 -6.73 -2.43
CA MET A 318 -14.93 -8.12 -2.47
C MET A 318 -13.95 -9.01 -3.25
N THR A 319 -13.55 -8.58 -4.45
CA THR A 319 -12.65 -9.33 -5.34
C THR A 319 -11.25 -9.46 -4.75
N PHE A 320 -10.74 -8.37 -4.16
CA PHE A 320 -9.45 -8.32 -3.47
C PHE A 320 -9.34 -9.37 -2.38
N THR A 321 -10.32 -9.41 -1.47
CA THR A 321 -10.32 -10.36 -0.35
C THR A 321 -10.44 -11.80 -0.85
N ALA A 322 -11.34 -12.04 -1.80
CA ALA A 322 -11.57 -13.39 -2.33
C ALA A 322 -10.35 -13.93 -3.09
N SER A 323 -9.76 -13.15 -3.99
CA SER A 323 -8.59 -13.56 -4.77
C SER A 323 -7.36 -13.79 -3.90
N ASN A 324 -7.12 -12.92 -2.89
CA ASN A 324 -6.04 -13.07 -1.92
C ASN A 324 -6.21 -14.38 -1.12
N THR A 325 -7.40 -14.61 -0.57
CA THR A 325 -7.68 -15.82 0.23
C THR A 325 -7.49 -17.09 -0.59
N LEU A 326 -8.08 -17.16 -1.78
CA LEU A 326 -7.98 -18.34 -2.67
C LEU A 326 -6.55 -18.58 -3.15
N ALA A 327 -5.79 -17.54 -3.46
CA ALA A 327 -4.38 -17.68 -3.81
C ALA A 327 -3.58 -18.28 -2.65
N MET A 328 -3.74 -17.74 -1.44
CA MET A 328 -3.01 -18.24 -0.26
C MET A 328 -3.44 -19.67 0.13
N GLU A 329 -4.68 -20.05 -0.10
CA GLU A 329 -5.15 -21.43 0.13
C GLU A 329 -4.51 -22.45 -0.82
N CYS A 330 -4.20 -22.05 -2.06
CA CYS A 330 -3.54 -22.93 -3.04
C CYS A 330 -2.09 -23.28 -2.65
N GLU A 331 -1.40 -22.41 -1.90
CA GLU A 331 0.04 -22.54 -1.62
C GLU A 331 0.35 -22.42 -0.11
N ARG A 332 -0.44 -23.10 0.73
CA ARG A 332 -0.24 -23.10 2.19
C ARG A 332 1.15 -23.56 2.62
N ARG A 333 1.76 -24.50 1.87
CA ARG A 333 3.09 -25.03 2.18
C ARG A 333 4.20 -23.99 1.94
N ASN A 334 4.02 -23.13 0.92
CA ASN A 334 4.96 -22.10 0.49
C ASN A 334 4.40 -20.70 0.78
N ALA A 335 3.63 -20.52 1.86
CA ALA A 335 2.85 -19.32 2.13
C ALA A 335 3.67 -18.01 2.11
N GLY A 336 4.93 -18.05 2.56
CA GLY A 336 5.81 -16.87 2.53
C GLY A 336 6.12 -16.41 1.10
N ILE A 337 6.49 -17.35 0.22
CA ILE A 337 6.80 -17.09 -1.19
C ILE A 337 5.53 -16.70 -1.95
N ALA A 338 4.42 -17.39 -1.70
CA ALA A 338 3.14 -17.06 -2.28
C ALA A 338 2.68 -15.64 -1.90
N SER A 339 2.83 -15.24 -0.64
CA SER A 339 2.52 -13.90 -0.20
C SER A 339 3.41 -12.83 -0.85
N ALA A 340 4.71 -13.11 -1.01
CA ALA A 340 5.64 -12.21 -1.67
C ALA A 340 5.30 -12.01 -3.16
N LEU A 341 5.00 -13.10 -3.88
CA LEU A 341 4.57 -13.05 -5.28
C LEU A 341 3.23 -12.30 -5.44
N LEU A 342 2.27 -12.57 -4.56
CA LEU A 342 0.99 -11.88 -4.56
C LEU A 342 1.17 -10.36 -4.37
N GLY A 343 1.97 -9.97 -3.37
CA GLY A 343 2.26 -8.56 -3.11
C GLY A 343 2.99 -7.89 -4.28
N ALA A 344 4.01 -8.54 -4.86
CA ALA A 344 4.73 -8.03 -6.01
C ALA A 344 3.80 -7.86 -7.23
N THR A 345 2.94 -8.85 -7.51
CA THR A 345 1.97 -8.78 -8.62
C THR A 345 0.97 -7.64 -8.42
N GLY A 346 0.51 -7.40 -7.18
CA GLY A 346 -0.42 -6.32 -6.89
C GLY A 346 0.12 -4.92 -7.19
N PHE A 347 1.44 -4.75 -7.17
CA PHE A 347 2.09 -3.48 -7.52
C PHE A 347 2.66 -3.45 -8.96
N ALA A 348 2.64 -4.56 -9.67
CA ALA A 348 3.16 -4.66 -11.05
C ALA A 348 2.12 -4.29 -12.11
N PHE A 349 0.81 -4.37 -11.78
CA PHE A 349 -0.33 -4.00 -12.61
C PHE A 349 -0.77 -2.56 -12.35
#